data_e00d3f0824ba574639807705a793b63f
#
_entry.id   e00d3f0824ba574639807705a793b63f
#
_cell.length_a   1.000
_cell.length_b   1.000
_cell.length_c   1.000
_cell.angle_alpha   90.00
_cell.angle_beta   90.00
_cell.angle_gamma   90.00
#
_symmetry.space_group_name_H-M   'P 1'
#
loop_
_entity.id
_entity.type
_entity.pdbx_description
1 polymer ?
#
loop_
_entity_poly.entity_id
_entity_poly.type
_entity_poly.pdbx_seq_one_letter_code
_entity_poly.pdbx_strand_id
1 'polypeptide(L)'
;MKIKKITYPTQDEFYNTSILHIKNEKLEIQFGTVFLKKGTRIPEKGFTKHASHEISIIQKGKIEMLNEDGSVEGYLKTGDVVSINALEAQAGNVLEDTQLMYTLIK
;
A
#
# COMPACT_ATOMS: atom_id res chain seq x y z
N MET A 1 12.53 22.91 6.52
CA MET A 1 12.58 21.70 5.71
C MET A 1 12.83 20.49 6.60
N LYS A 2 12.14 19.42 6.36
CA LYS A 2 12.34 18.17 7.10
C LYS A 2 12.85 17.10 6.14
N ILE A 3 13.92 16.38 6.51
CA ILE A 3 14.52 15.35 5.70
C ILE A 3 14.44 14.03 6.47
N LYS A 4 13.89 13.01 5.83
CA LYS A 4 13.80 11.66 6.37
C LYS A 4 14.39 10.68 5.37
N LYS A 5 14.97 9.59 5.86
CA LYS A 5 15.40 8.49 5.00
C LYS A 5 14.27 7.48 4.86
N ILE A 6 14.16 6.89 3.68
CA ILE A 6 13.22 5.80 3.45
C ILE A 6 13.76 4.56 4.16
N THR A 7 12.94 3.99 5.03
CA THR A 7 13.21 2.70 5.67
C THR A 7 12.00 1.81 5.47
N TYR A 8 12.23 0.50 5.39
CA TYR A 8 11.16 -0.48 5.26
C TYR A 8 11.07 -1.32 6.52
N PRO A 9 9.85 -1.74 6.90
CA PRO A 9 9.71 -2.73 7.96
C PRO A 9 10.44 -4.02 7.59
N THR A 10 10.95 -4.71 8.59
CA THR A 10 11.46 -6.08 8.42
C THR A 10 10.28 -7.05 8.43
N GLN A 11 10.54 -8.30 8.03
CA GLN A 11 9.49 -9.32 8.02
C GLN A 11 8.91 -9.64 9.41
N ASP A 12 9.62 -9.27 10.49
CA ASP A 12 9.20 -9.52 11.87
C ASP A 12 8.51 -8.30 12.51
N GLU A 13 8.47 -7.18 11.81
CA GLU A 13 7.83 -5.96 12.27
C GLU A 13 6.43 -5.81 11.65
N PHE A 14 5.65 -4.87 12.21
CA PHE A 14 4.39 -4.50 11.59
C PHE A 14 4.66 -4.05 10.14
N TYR A 15 3.79 -4.45 9.21
CA TYR A 15 4.02 -4.31 7.77
C TYR A 15 4.14 -2.87 7.25
N ASN A 16 3.80 -1.88 8.05
CA ASN A 16 3.67 -0.49 7.64
C ASN A 16 4.49 0.42 8.56
N THR A 17 5.28 1.31 7.96
CA THR A 17 6.03 2.35 8.67
C THR A 17 5.64 3.72 8.13
N SER A 18 5.09 4.57 9.00
CA SER A 18 4.83 5.98 8.64
C SER A 18 6.15 6.75 8.67
N ILE A 19 6.45 7.50 7.61
CA ILE A 19 7.67 8.30 7.50
C ILE A 19 7.37 9.77 7.68
N LEU A 20 6.33 10.29 7.01
CA LEU A 20 5.90 11.67 7.11
C LEU A 20 4.39 11.74 7.26
N HIS A 21 3.95 12.66 8.12
CA HIS A 21 2.53 12.89 8.34
C HIS A 21 2.30 14.40 8.44
N ILE A 22 1.46 14.92 7.56
CA ILE A 22 1.07 16.32 7.52
C ILE A 22 -0.43 16.38 7.75
N LYS A 23 -0.83 17.16 8.75
CA LYS A 23 -2.26 17.32 9.07
C LYS A 23 -2.55 18.76 9.43
N ASN A 24 -3.59 19.31 8.81
CA ASN A 24 -4.18 20.61 9.18
C ASN A 24 -5.69 20.55 8.99
N GLU A 25 -6.39 21.68 9.11
CA GLU A 25 -7.85 21.73 9.06
C GLU A 25 -8.45 21.23 7.74
N LYS A 26 -7.70 21.31 6.63
CA LYS A 26 -8.20 21.02 5.27
C LYS A 26 -7.62 19.77 4.66
N LEU A 27 -6.53 19.26 5.20
CA LEU A 27 -5.72 18.27 4.51
C LEU A 27 -5.03 17.34 5.49
N GLU A 28 -5.03 16.06 5.15
CA GLU A 28 -4.20 15.08 5.82
C GLU A 28 -3.46 14.27 4.78
N ILE A 29 -2.13 14.23 4.86
CA ILE A 29 -1.27 13.44 3.99
C ILE A 29 -0.36 12.59 4.86
N GLN A 30 -0.36 11.30 4.60
CA GLN A 30 0.56 10.36 5.23
C GLN A 30 1.38 9.68 4.17
N PHE A 31 2.69 9.68 4.33
CA PHE A 31 3.62 8.97 3.47
C PHE A 31 4.36 7.92 4.28
N GLY A 32 4.47 6.72 3.72
CA GLY A 32 5.17 5.66 4.42
C GLY A 32 5.60 4.54 3.49
N THR A 33 6.08 3.48 4.08
CA THR A 33 6.56 2.29 3.39
C THR A 33 5.89 1.05 3.93
N VAL A 34 5.81 0.03 3.08
CA VAL A 34 5.18 -1.25 3.39
C VAL A 34 6.10 -2.36 2.94
N PHE A 35 6.25 -3.37 3.77
CA PHE A 35 6.85 -4.64 3.41
C PHE A 35 5.79 -5.74 3.53
N LEU A 36 5.59 -6.48 2.44
CA LEU A 36 4.62 -7.57 2.38
C LEU A 36 5.35 -8.85 2.00
N LYS A 37 5.19 -9.86 2.83
CA LYS A 37 5.85 -11.15 2.63
C LYS A 37 5.10 -11.98 1.59
N LYS A 38 5.85 -12.63 0.71
CA LYS A 38 5.33 -13.60 -0.25
C LYS A 38 4.40 -14.61 0.45
N GLY A 39 3.26 -14.88 -0.18
CA GLY A 39 2.29 -15.84 0.31
C GLY A 39 1.23 -15.25 1.24
N THR A 40 1.29 -13.95 1.54
CA THR A 40 0.25 -13.30 2.34
C THR A 40 -0.86 -12.74 1.45
N ARG A 41 -2.05 -12.61 2.03
CA ARG A 41 -3.18 -11.91 1.41
C ARG A 41 -3.45 -10.64 2.19
N ILE A 42 -3.72 -9.57 1.52
CA ILE A 42 -4.05 -8.27 2.14
C ILE A 42 -5.40 -7.77 1.61
N PRO A 43 -6.35 -7.47 2.49
CA PRO A 43 -6.39 -7.83 3.90
C PRO A 43 -6.47 -9.34 4.06
N GLU A 44 -6.25 -9.83 5.26
CA GLU A 44 -6.28 -11.27 5.52
C GLU A 44 -7.59 -11.91 5.08
N LYS A 45 -8.70 -11.20 5.27
CA LYS A 45 -10.03 -11.61 4.83
C LYS A 45 -10.78 -10.41 4.24
N GLY A 46 -11.63 -10.69 3.25
CA GLY A 46 -12.49 -9.67 2.66
C GLY A 46 -11.75 -8.65 1.82
N PHE A 47 -12.22 -7.41 1.87
CA PHE A 47 -11.68 -6.30 1.09
C PHE A 47 -11.53 -5.08 1.98
N THR A 48 -10.47 -4.31 1.73
CA THR A 48 -10.25 -3.05 2.42
C THR A 48 -10.89 -1.92 1.62
N LYS A 49 -11.52 -0.98 2.35
CA LYS A 49 -12.03 0.28 1.79
C LYS A 49 -11.53 1.40 2.68
N HIS A 50 -10.57 2.16 2.22
CA HIS A 50 -10.03 3.29 2.97
C HIS A 50 -10.83 4.57 2.72
N ALA A 51 -10.90 5.43 3.73
CA ALA A 51 -11.49 6.76 3.58
C ALA A 51 -10.56 7.72 2.84
N SER A 52 -9.32 7.35 2.61
CA SER A 52 -8.31 8.17 1.93
C SER A 52 -8.11 7.71 0.50
N HIS A 53 -7.73 8.66 -0.37
CA HIS A 53 -7.14 8.30 -1.66
C HIS A 53 -5.74 7.77 -1.41
N GLU A 54 -5.31 6.81 -2.23
CA GLU A 54 -3.97 6.23 -2.11
C GLU A 54 -3.22 6.33 -3.43
N ILE A 55 -1.96 6.72 -3.35
CA ILE A 55 -1.01 6.61 -4.46
C ILE A 55 0.15 5.78 -3.93
N SER A 56 0.45 4.68 -4.60
CA SER A 56 1.53 3.78 -4.20
C SER A 56 2.48 3.50 -5.35
N ILE A 57 3.74 3.32 -5.01
CA ILE A 57 4.79 2.98 -5.95
C ILE A 57 5.37 1.64 -5.53
N ILE A 58 5.34 0.66 -6.44
CA ILE A 58 5.92 -0.65 -6.18
C ILE A 58 7.42 -0.57 -6.45
N GLN A 59 8.20 -0.54 -5.39
CA GLN A 59 9.64 -0.46 -5.52
C GLN A 59 10.24 -1.80 -5.87
N LYS A 60 9.70 -2.88 -5.31
CA LYS A 60 10.15 -4.25 -5.56
C LYS A 60 9.01 -5.21 -5.27
N GLY A 61 8.83 -6.22 -6.12
CA GLY A 61 7.91 -7.30 -5.83
C GLY A 61 6.77 -7.45 -6.83
N LYS A 62 5.76 -8.21 -6.42
CA LYS A 62 4.60 -8.51 -7.27
C LYS A 62 3.38 -8.83 -6.42
N ILE A 63 2.26 -8.19 -6.73
CA ILE A 63 0.99 -8.41 -6.05
C ILE A 63 -0.09 -8.68 -7.09
N GLU A 64 -0.87 -9.74 -6.88
CA GLU A 64 -2.05 -10.05 -7.68
C GLU A 64 -3.24 -9.34 -7.05
N MET A 65 -3.81 -8.35 -7.74
CA MET A 65 -4.96 -7.59 -7.24
C MET A 65 -6.26 -8.26 -7.64
N LEU A 66 -7.23 -8.22 -6.74
CA LEU A 66 -8.50 -8.93 -6.89
C LEU A 66 -9.68 -7.97 -7.01
N ASN A 67 -10.64 -8.32 -7.88
CA ASN A 67 -11.97 -7.72 -7.91
C ASN A 67 -12.81 -8.26 -6.75
N GLU A 68 -13.90 -7.57 -6.40
CA GLU A 68 -14.78 -8.00 -5.30
C GLU A 68 -15.42 -9.37 -5.52
N ASP A 69 -15.54 -9.82 -6.75
CA ASP A 69 -16.04 -11.17 -7.07
C ASP A 69 -14.97 -12.26 -6.94
N GLY A 70 -13.75 -11.88 -6.56
CA GLY A 70 -12.63 -12.80 -6.40
C GLY A 70 -11.81 -13.05 -7.68
N SER A 71 -12.24 -12.51 -8.81
CA SER A 71 -11.46 -12.61 -10.04
C SER A 71 -10.23 -11.70 -9.99
N VAL A 72 -9.23 -11.99 -10.80
CA VAL A 72 -8.01 -11.18 -10.87
C VAL A 72 -8.29 -9.90 -11.65
N GLU A 73 -8.02 -8.75 -11.02
CA GLU A 73 -8.10 -7.45 -11.66
C GLU A 73 -6.84 -7.17 -12.49
N GLY A 74 -5.68 -7.52 -11.95
CA GLY A 74 -4.39 -7.30 -12.58
C GLY A 74 -3.26 -7.55 -11.61
N TYR A 75 -2.05 -7.22 -12.04
CA TYR A 75 -0.83 -7.42 -11.26
C TYR A 75 -0.11 -6.09 -11.08
N LEU A 76 0.37 -5.86 -9.86
CA LEU A 76 1.28 -4.76 -9.56
C LEU A 76 2.69 -5.33 -9.54
N LYS A 77 3.60 -4.68 -10.25
CA LYS A 77 4.99 -5.12 -10.38
C LYS A 77 5.94 -3.97 -10.09
N THR A 78 7.20 -4.30 -9.88
CA THR A 78 8.28 -3.31 -9.70
C THR A 78 8.18 -2.19 -10.75
N GLY A 79 8.14 -0.95 -10.28
CA GLY A 79 8.05 0.25 -11.12
C GLY A 79 6.64 0.73 -11.39
N ASP A 80 5.61 -0.02 -10.98
CA ASP A 80 4.23 0.41 -11.17
C ASP A 80 3.83 1.46 -10.15
N VAL A 81 3.03 2.41 -10.61
CA VAL A 81 2.34 3.39 -9.76
C VAL A 81 0.86 3.02 -9.78
N VAL A 82 0.29 2.87 -8.60
CA VAL A 82 -1.14 2.56 -8.47
C VAL A 82 -1.86 3.69 -7.76
N SER A 83 -3.03 4.03 -8.27
CA SER A 83 -3.93 5.02 -7.67
C SER A 83 -5.23 4.31 -7.28
N ILE A 84 -5.60 4.41 -6.02
CA ILE A 84 -6.82 3.82 -5.48
C ILE A 84 -7.68 4.94 -4.91
N ASN A 85 -8.90 5.07 -5.41
CA ASN A 85 -9.81 6.10 -4.93
C ASN A 85 -10.30 5.80 -3.51
N ALA A 86 -10.66 6.86 -2.78
CA ALA A 86 -11.30 6.70 -1.49
C ALA A 86 -12.51 5.76 -1.63
N LEU A 87 -12.66 4.85 -0.67
CA LEU A 87 -13.73 3.85 -0.59
C LEU A 87 -13.74 2.79 -1.70
N GLU A 88 -12.74 2.78 -2.57
CA GLU A 88 -12.60 1.71 -3.56
C GLU A 88 -12.14 0.43 -2.84
N ALA A 89 -12.85 -0.67 -3.11
CA ALA A 89 -12.52 -1.96 -2.50
C ALA A 89 -11.22 -2.51 -3.08
N GLN A 90 -10.33 -3.00 -2.22
CA GLN A 90 -9.07 -3.57 -2.65
C GLN A 90 -8.69 -4.81 -1.84
N ALA A 91 -8.10 -5.76 -2.52
CA ALA A 91 -7.48 -6.93 -1.91
C ALA A 91 -6.43 -7.48 -2.87
N GLY A 92 -5.43 -8.17 -2.35
CA GLY A 92 -4.40 -8.75 -3.17
C GLY A 92 -3.70 -9.93 -2.53
N ASN A 93 -3.15 -10.78 -3.38
CA ASN A 93 -2.27 -11.87 -2.99
C ASN A 93 -0.84 -11.47 -3.29
N VAL A 94 0.03 -11.55 -2.32
CA VAL A 94 1.44 -11.19 -2.48
C VAL A 94 2.19 -12.38 -3.06
N LEU A 95 2.63 -12.24 -4.31
CA LEU A 95 3.28 -13.31 -5.05
C LEU A 95 4.79 -13.35 -4.87
N GLU A 96 5.40 -12.23 -4.49
CA GLU A 96 6.82 -12.08 -4.17
C GLU A 96 6.96 -11.14 -3.00
N ASP A 97 8.05 -11.22 -2.25
CA ASP A 97 8.32 -10.22 -1.21
C ASP A 97 8.26 -8.84 -1.83
N THR A 98 7.41 -7.98 -1.29
CA THR A 98 7.09 -6.68 -1.89
C THR A 98 7.44 -5.54 -0.95
N GLN A 99 8.12 -4.54 -1.51
CA GLN A 99 8.38 -3.26 -0.87
C GLN A 99 7.70 -2.17 -1.69
N LEU A 100 6.86 -1.37 -1.04
CA LEU A 100 6.18 -0.27 -1.70
C LEU A 100 6.20 0.99 -0.84
N MET A 101 6.10 2.12 -1.51
CA MET A 101 5.90 3.43 -0.89
C MET A 101 4.46 3.83 -1.13
N TYR A 102 3.81 4.37 -0.11
CA TYR A 102 2.42 4.81 -0.23
C TYR A 102 2.26 6.25 0.24
N THR A 103 1.29 6.92 -0.36
CA THR A 103 0.80 8.22 0.11
C THR A 103 -0.72 8.12 0.26
N LEU A 104 -1.20 8.43 1.45
CA LEU A 104 -2.63 8.52 1.75
C LEU A 104 -3.01 9.99 1.83
N ILE A 105 -4.07 10.36 1.10
CA ILE A 105 -4.55 11.74 1.01
C ILE A 105 -6.01 11.77 1.43
N LYS A 106 -6.28 12.61 2.40
CA LYS A 106 -7.63 12.69 2.97
C LYS A 106 -8.12 14.14 3.08
#